data_5bc8d9f035ca82c032a9c9d3dcee657c
#
_entry.id   5bc8d9f035ca82c032a9c9d3dcee657c
#
_cell.length_a   1.000
_cell.length_b   1.000
_cell.length_c   1.000
_cell.angle_alpha   90.00
_cell.angle_beta   90.00
_cell.angle_gamma   90.00
#
_symmetry.space_group_name_H-M   'P 1'
#
loop_
_entity.id
_entity.type
_entity.pdbx_description
1 polymer ?
#
loop_
_entity_poly.entity_id
_entity_poly.type
_entity_poly.pdbx_seq_one_letter_code
_entity_poly.pdbx_strand_id
1 'polypeptide(L)'
;MRIADTLFLDFEGEGPKGPDRVPQLPFLAGLYRPKAEGRKSQFSVSLFREHCTPVKNGIPEVSEITTLEAFITRITEQAEAEGLTVCYWSHHELETVRHFLPTNIAERFEALSLNVKPMADRHLNRRGRKLADSDDKALNAYLGAICPRSIPVTSTNVGAAESCRRLDRCSIKEKKWSKWSDPQKGVAAELVRYNREDCCATAKIMRHLPANSMRGKYRESNAFPPPDTET
;
A
#
# COMPACT_ATOMS: atom_id res chain seq x y z
N MET A 1 10.03 16.16 4.02
CA MET A 1 10.00 14.93 3.20
C MET A 1 9.57 15.32 1.79
N ARG A 2 10.30 14.91 0.78
CA ARG A 2 9.95 15.11 -0.64
C ARG A 2 9.23 13.87 -1.14
N ILE A 3 8.28 14.03 -2.05
CA ILE A 3 7.56 12.89 -2.67
C ILE A 3 8.50 11.91 -3.40
N ALA A 4 9.64 12.41 -3.86
CA ALA A 4 10.67 11.61 -4.50
C ALA A 4 11.38 10.63 -3.55
N ASP A 5 11.32 10.91 -2.25
CA ASP A 5 11.96 10.12 -1.19
C ASP A 5 10.93 9.19 -0.51
N THR A 6 9.89 8.76 -1.25
CA THR A 6 8.82 7.93 -0.71
C THR A 6 8.54 6.71 -1.57
N LEU A 7 8.12 5.64 -0.90
CA LEU A 7 7.46 4.47 -1.48
C LEU A 7 6.01 4.48 -1.01
N PHE A 8 5.07 4.14 -1.87
CA PHE A 8 3.66 4.01 -1.50
C PHE A 8 3.26 2.55 -1.56
N LEU A 9 2.78 2.06 -0.43
CA LEU A 9 2.37 0.68 -0.20
C LEU A 9 0.86 0.61 -0.06
N ASP A 10 0.25 -0.41 -0.65
CA ASP A 10 -1.15 -0.74 -0.48
C ASP A 10 -1.34 -2.26 -0.52
N PHE A 11 -2.09 -2.80 0.45
CA PHE A 11 -2.40 -4.22 0.55
C PHE A 11 -3.81 -4.52 0.07
N GLU A 12 -3.94 -5.58 -0.73
CA GLU A 12 -5.24 -6.12 -1.09
C GLU A 12 -5.43 -7.53 -0.54
N GLY A 13 -6.63 -7.79 -0.02
CA GLY A 13 -6.96 -9.06 0.58
C GLY A 13 -8.44 -9.15 0.94
N GLU A 14 -8.78 -10.12 1.79
CA GLU A 14 -10.15 -10.32 2.23
C GLU A 14 -10.62 -9.33 3.31
N GLY A 15 -9.71 -8.50 3.83
CA GLY A 15 -9.96 -7.62 4.95
C GLY A 15 -10.05 -8.35 6.31
N PRO A 16 -10.14 -7.61 7.41
CA PRO A 16 -10.24 -8.18 8.75
C PRO A 16 -11.52 -9.01 8.92
N LYS A 17 -11.44 -10.16 9.64
CA LYS A 17 -12.56 -11.07 9.86
C LYS A 17 -12.95 -11.16 11.33
N GLY A 18 -14.22 -11.51 11.57
CA GLY A 18 -14.79 -11.73 12.89
C GLY A 18 -15.06 -10.43 13.67
N PRO A 19 -15.68 -10.54 14.86
CA PRO A 19 -16.02 -9.41 15.71
C PRO A 19 -14.77 -8.66 16.20
N ASP A 20 -13.66 -9.37 16.41
CA ASP A 20 -12.38 -8.80 16.85
C ASP A 20 -11.58 -8.20 15.69
N ARG A 21 -12.10 -8.20 14.48
CA ARG A 21 -11.47 -7.65 13.26
C ARG A 21 -10.03 -8.16 13.05
N VAL A 22 -9.80 -9.45 13.24
CA VAL A 22 -8.49 -10.08 13.08
C VAL A 22 -7.97 -9.86 11.66
N PRO A 23 -6.76 -9.28 11.48
CA PRO A 23 -6.15 -9.09 10.18
C PRO A 23 -6.05 -10.41 9.42
N GLN A 24 -6.25 -10.37 8.11
CA GLN A 24 -6.03 -11.52 7.24
C GLN A 24 -4.74 -11.31 6.44
N LEU A 25 -4.05 -12.41 6.16
CA LEU A 25 -2.87 -12.34 5.30
C LEU A 25 -3.27 -11.75 3.94
N PRO A 26 -2.65 -10.66 3.50
CA PRO A 26 -2.99 -10.04 2.22
C PRO A 26 -2.76 -11.00 1.06
N PHE A 27 -3.51 -10.80 -0.01
CA PHE A 27 -3.35 -11.55 -1.26
C PHE A 27 -2.21 -10.98 -2.09
N LEU A 28 -2.12 -9.65 -2.16
CA LEU A 28 -1.05 -8.93 -2.83
C LEU A 28 -0.66 -7.64 -2.11
N ALA A 29 0.52 -7.13 -2.47
CA ALA A 29 0.96 -5.78 -2.17
C ALA A 29 1.36 -5.05 -3.45
N GLY A 30 0.87 -3.82 -3.61
CA GLY A 30 1.37 -2.87 -4.59
C GLY A 30 2.41 -1.96 -3.98
N LEU A 31 3.46 -1.71 -4.72
CA LEU A 31 4.51 -0.76 -4.35
C LEU A 31 4.70 0.25 -5.48
N TYR A 32 4.41 1.51 -5.20
CA TYR A 32 4.56 2.61 -6.15
C TYR A 32 5.68 3.55 -5.71
N ARG A 33 6.61 3.81 -6.61
CA ARG A 33 7.65 4.81 -6.46
C ARG A 33 7.42 5.96 -7.44
N PRO A 34 7.17 7.19 -6.99
CA PRO A 34 6.91 8.34 -7.85
C PRO A 34 8.12 8.68 -8.72
N LYS A 35 7.83 9.39 -9.82
CA LYS A 35 8.85 9.98 -10.69
C LYS A 35 9.73 10.94 -9.88
N ALA A 36 11.04 10.86 -10.10
CA ALA A 36 12.05 11.80 -9.61
C ALA A 36 12.95 12.23 -10.77
N GLU A 37 13.83 13.19 -10.52
CA GLU A 37 14.82 13.61 -11.51
C GLU A 37 15.67 12.39 -11.94
N GLY A 38 15.82 12.19 -13.24
CA GLY A 38 16.53 11.05 -13.81
C GLY A 38 15.83 9.68 -13.68
N ARG A 39 14.66 9.58 -13.03
CA ARG A 39 13.96 8.30 -12.81
C ARG A 39 12.48 8.39 -13.18
N LYS A 40 12.00 7.44 -13.98
CA LYS A 40 10.56 7.27 -14.23
C LYS A 40 9.84 6.75 -12.97
N SER A 41 8.52 6.98 -12.90
CA SER A 41 7.70 6.31 -11.88
C SER A 41 7.72 4.79 -12.11
N GLN A 42 7.71 4.04 -11.01
CA GLN A 42 7.69 2.59 -11.02
C GLN A 42 6.51 2.08 -10.21
N PHE A 43 5.90 1.02 -10.67
CA PHE A 43 4.87 0.29 -9.94
C PHE A 43 5.13 -1.19 -10.10
N SER A 44 5.04 -1.94 -9.02
CA SER A 44 5.17 -3.39 -9.01
C SER A 44 4.20 -3.99 -8.01
N VAL A 45 3.83 -5.25 -8.25
CA VAL A 45 2.97 -6.05 -7.39
C VAL A 45 3.71 -7.30 -6.95
N SER A 46 3.64 -7.61 -5.65
CA SER A 46 4.07 -8.87 -5.06
C SER A 46 2.85 -9.67 -4.63
N LEU A 47 2.82 -10.96 -4.94
CA LEU A 47 1.76 -11.89 -4.55
C LEU A 47 2.23 -12.75 -3.37
N PHE A 48 1.33 -13.01 -2.41
CA PHE A 48 1.63 -13.78 -1.20
C PHE A 48 1.02 -15.20 -1.22
N ARG A 49 0.73 -15.74 -2.40
CA ARG A 49 0.19 -17.07 -2.61
C ARG A 49 1.01 -17.79 -3.69
N GLU A 50 1.70 -18.86 -3.32
CA GLU A 50 2.58 -19.63 -4.24
C GLU A 50 1.88 -20.13 -5.48
N HIS A 51 0.60 -20.51 -5.35
CA HIS A 51 -0.18 -21.03 -6.46
C HIS A 51 -0.63 -19.97 -7.47
N CYS A 52 -0.36 -18.67 -7.20
CA CYS A 52 -0.71 -17.57 -8.11
C CYS A 52 0.30 -17.36 -9.25
N THR A 53 1.16 -18.35 -9.53
CA THR A 53 2.07 -18.34 -10.69
C THR A 53 1.40 -17.97 -12.02
N PRO A 54 0.14 -18.39 -12.33
CA PRO A 54 -0.53 -17.92 -13.54
C PRO A 54 -0.69 -16.41 -13.60
N VAL A 55 -1.07 -15.75 -12.49
CA VAL A 55 -1.23 -14.30 -12.43
C VAL A 55 0.11 -13.60 -12.66
N LYS A 56 1.18 -14.08 -12.01
CA LYS A 56 2.54 -13.56 -12.22
C LYS A 56 2.97 -13.64 -13.69
N ASN A 57 2.70 -14.74 -14.34
CA ASN A 57 3.09 -14.95 -15.73
C ASN A 57 2.23 -14.18 -16.73
N GLY A 58 1.04 -13.76 -16.34
CA GLY A 58 0.07 -13.10 -17.21
C GLY A 58 -0.03 -11.58 -17.06
N ILE A 59 0.41 -11.02 -15.93
CA ILE A 59 0.31 -9.59 -15.62
C ILE A 59 1.72 -9.01 -15.46
N PRO A 60 2.14 -8.10 -16.36
CA PRO A 60 3.52 -7.55 -16.37
C PRO A 60 3.93 -6.83 -15.09
N GLU A 61 2.98 -6.19 -14.41
CA GLU A 61 3.22 -5.46 -13.16
C GLU A 61 3.49 -6.39 -11.96
N VAL A 62 3.13 -7.68 -12.06
CA VAL A 62 3.40 -8.66 -11.01
C VAL A 62 4.85 -9.12 -11.11
N SER A 63 5.69 -8.55 -10.25
CA SER A 63 7.14 -8.78 -10.28
C SER A 63 7.54 -10.12 -9.67
N GLU A 64 6.84 -10.57 -8.62
CA GLU A 64 7.22 -11.75 -7.85
C GLU A 64 6.07 -12.43 -7.12
N ILE A 65 6.34 -13.67 -6.68
CA ILE A 65 5.61 -14.37 -5.63
C ILE A 65 6.57 -14.53 -4.46
N THR A 66 6.16 -14.11 -3.28
CA THR A 66 7.04 -14.06 -2.11
C THR A 66 6.24 -14.24 -0.81
N THR A 67 6.89 -14.30 0.34
CA THR A 67 6.22 -14.22 1.64
C THR A 67 6.05 -12.76 2.07
N LEU A 68 5.08 -12.49 2.95
CA LEU A 68 4.91 -11.15 3.52
C LEU A 68 6.17 -10.70 4.26
N GLU A 69 6.82 -11.62 4.98
CA GLU A 69 8.05 -11.34 5.72
C GLU A 69 9.20 -10.92 4.78
N ALA A 70 9.49 -11.71 3.75
CA ALA A 70 10.53 -11.40 2.79
C ALA A 70 10.26 -10.07 2.05
N PHE A 71 8.99 -9.81 1.71
CA PHE A 71 8.58 -8.55 1.08
C PHE A 71 8.82 -7.34 2.01
N ILE A 72 8.33 -7.39 3.25
CA ILE A 72 8.48 -6.29 4.22
C ILE A 72 9.96 -6.08 4.57
N THR A 73 10.72 -7.15 4.80
CA THR A 73 12.17 -7.05 5.06
C THR A 73 12.86 -6.31 3.91
N ARG A 74 12.63 -6.72 2.67
CA ARG A 74 13.26 -6.11 1.48
C ARG A 74 12.90 -4.64 1.31
N ILE A 75 11.61 -4.24 1.44
CA ILE A 75 11.23 -2.82 1.28
C ILE A 75 11.75 -1.95 2.43
N THR A 76 11.88 -2.53 3.63
CA THR A 76 12.46 -1.86 4.80
C THR A 76 13.96 -1.62 4.59
N GLU A 77 14.70 -2.64 4.18
CA GLU A 77 16.14 -2.52 3.84
C GLU A 77 16.37 -1.51 2.70
N GLN A 78 15.52 -1.55 1.67
CA GLN A 78 15.59 -0.55 0.60
C GLN A 78 15.33 0.86 1.13
N ALA A 79 14.32 1.04 2.00
CA ALA A 79 13.99 2.33 2.56
C ALA A 79 15.13 2.87 3.43
N GLU A 80 15.76 2.04 4.24
CA GLU A 80 16.94 2.38 5.03
C GLU A 80 18.12 2.80 4.14
N ALA A 81 18.47 1.97 3.17
CA ALA A 81 19.63 2.19 2.30
C ALA A 81 19.49 3.46 1.44
N GLU A 82 18.28 3.80 1.01
CA GLU A 82 18.03 4.94 0.14
C GLU A 82 17.47 6.17 0.88
N GLY A 83 17.28 6.10 2.22
CA GLY A 83 16.69 7.18 3.03
C GLY A 83 15.25 7.48 2.65
N LEU A 84 14.45 6.45 2.34
CA LEU A 84 13.06 6.59 1.92
C LEU A 84 12.10 6.42 3.10
N THR A 85 10.87 6.91 2.93
CA THR A 85 9.75 6.64 3.84
C THR A 85 8.71 5.78 3.11
N VAL A 86 8.22 4.72 3.75
CA VAL A 86 7.13 3.89 3.24
C VAL A 86 5.80 4.51 3.68
N CYS A 87 5.01 4.98 2.72
CA CYS A 87 3.74 5.65 2.97
C CYS A 87 2.58 4.72 2.62
N TYR A 88 1.57 4.66 3.48
CA TYR A 88 0.33 3.91 3.25
C TYR A 88 -0.88 4.74 3.66
N TRP A 89 -2.07 4.31 3.25
CA TRP A 89 -3.26 5.09 3.46
C TRP A 89 -3.93 4.86 4.81
N SER A 90 -4.03 3.62 5.27
CA SER A 90 -4.82 3.27 6.45
C SER A 90 -3.98 2.60 7.55
N HIS A 91 -4.58 2.30 8.70
CA HIS A 91 -3.90 1.53 9.75
C HIS A 91 -3.76 0.04 9.38
N HIS A 92 -4.53 -0.42 8.41
CA HIS A 92 -4.58 -1.84 8.04
C HIS A 92 -3.21 -2.41 7.66
N GLU A 93 -2.40 -1.65 6.94
CA GLU A 93 -1.06 -2.07 6.52
C GLU A 93 -0.16 -2.34 7.72
N LEU A 94 -0.10 -1.41 8.67
CA LEU A 94 0.73 -1.57 9.87
C LEU A 94 0.18 -2.65 10.80
N GLU A 95 -1.14 -2.73 10.98
CA GLU A 95 -1.78 -3.78 11.78
C GLU A 95 -1.50 -5.17 11.20
N THR A 96 -1.55 -5.32 9.88
CA THR A 96 -1.19 -6.56 9.18
C THR A 96 0.28 -6.94 9.44
N VAL A 97 1.20 -5.99 9.28
CA VAL A 97 2.63 -6.23 9.53
C VAL A 97 2.86 -6.65 10.98
N ARG A 98 2.27 -5.95 11.95
CA ARG A 98 2.39 -6.27 13.39
C ARG A 98 1.78 -7.62 13.77
N HIS A 99 0.71 -8.03 13.09
CA HIS A 99 0.01 -9.28 13.37
C HIS A 99 0.76 -10.51 12.86
N PHE A 100 1.35 -10.41 11.66
CA PHE A 100 1.92 -11.56 10.96
C PHE A 100 3.43 -11.69 11.07
N LEU A 101 4.15 -10.62 11.46
CA LEU A 101 5.62 -10.62 11.42
C LEU A 101 6.24 -10.55 12.82
N PRO A 102 7.48 -11.04 12.97
CA PRO A 102 8.25 -10.87 14.18
C PRO A 102 8.36 -9.40 14.60
N THR A 103 8.34 -9.15 15.93
CA THR A 103 8.33 -7.80 16.50
C THR A 103 9.45 -6.91 15.96
N ASN A 104 10.67 -7.45 15.84
CA ASN A 104 11.82 -6.71 15.34
C ASN A 104 11.65 -6.24 13.87
N ILE A 105 10.99 -7.04 13.02
CA ILE A 105 10.69 -6.64 11.63
C ILE A 105 9.59 -5.59 11.61
N ALA A 106 8.54 -5.80 12.41
CA ALA A 106 7.42 -4.87 12.50
C ALA A 106 7.84 -3.49 13.02
N GLU A 107 8.69 -3.44 14.05
CA GLU A 107 9.23 -2.18 14.60
C GLU A 107 10.13 -1.45 13.60
N ARG A 108 11.00 -2.16 12.87
CA ARG A 108 11.82 -1.55 11.80
C ARG A 108 10.95 -0.95 10.69
N PHE A 109 9.94 -1.69 10.24
CA PHE A 109 8.99 -1.19 9.24
C PHE A 109 8.25 0.04 9.75
N GLU A 110 7.73 -0.01 10.98
CA GLU A 110 7.00 1.10 11.60
C GLU A 110 7.87 2.36 11.71
N ALA A 111 9.14 2.24 12.10
CA ALA A 111 10.07 3.36 12.21
C ALA A 111 10.30 4.12 10.89
N LEU A 112 10.16 3.43 9.75
CA LEU A 112 10.34 3.99 8.40
C LEU A 112 9.03 4.27 7.68
N SER A 113 7.90 3.99 8.32
CA SER A 113 6.60 4.06 7.67
C SER A 113 5.74 5.25 8.14
N LEU A 114 4.79 5.64 7.31
CA LEU A 114 3.92 6.79 7.57
C LEU A 114 2.49 6.53 7.08
N ASN A 115 1.53 6.59 8.01
CA ASN A 115 0.13 6.62 7.67
C ASN A 115 -0.27 8.03 7.19
N VAL A 116 -0.70 8.14 5.93
CA VAL A 116 -1.02 9.42 5.29
C VAL A 116 -2.40 9.95 5.73
N LYS A 117 -3.35 9.08 6.07
CA LYS A 117 -4.73 9.47 6.39
C LYS A 117 -4.84 10.45 7.57
N PRO A 118 -4.19 10.25 8.75
CA PRO A 118 -4.25 11.21 9.84
C PRO A 118 -3.71 12.60 9.47
N MET A 119 -2.80 12.67 8.50
CA MET A 119 -2.29 13.95 7.99
C MET A 119 -3.32 14.64 7.10
N ALA A 120 -4.00 13.88 6.26
CA ALA A 120 -5.10 14.36 5.43
C ALA A 120 -6.26 14.87 6.30
N ASP A 121 -6.62 14.15 7.37
CA ASP A 121 -7.62 14.57 8.35
C ASP A 121 -7.28 15.93 8.97
N ARG A 122 -6.05 16.07 9.47
CA ARG A 122 -5.58 17.35 10.03
C ARG A 122 -5.61 18.49 9.02
N HIS A 123 -5.27 18.20 7.76
CA HIS A 123 -5.31 19.20 6.69
C HIS A 123 -6.73 19.67 6.40
N LEU A 124 -7.70 18.76 6.28
CA LEU A 124 -9.10 19.11 6.06
C LEU A 124 -9.70 19.86 7.25
N ASN A 125 -9.45 19.40 8.48
CA ASN A 125 -9.93 20.02 9.69
C ASN A 125 -9.42 21.47 9.84
N ARG A 126 -8.16 21.74 9.54
CA ARG A 126 -7.60 23.11 9.54
C ARG A 126 -8.26 24.03 8.53
N ARG A 127 -8.86 23.50 7.48
CA ARG A 127 -9.60 24.24 6.46
C ARG A 127 -11.12 24.31 6.74
N GLY A 128 -11.56 23.84 7.90
CA GLY A 128 -12.98 23.76 8.25
C GLY A 128 -13.77 22.78 7.37
N ARG A 129 -13.10 21.90 6.63
CA ARG A 129 -13.75 20.88 5.80
C ARG A 129 -13.83 19.58 6.59
N LYS A 130 -15.05 19.12 6.84
CA LYS A 130 -15.31 17.76 7.33
C LYS A 130 -15.84 16.93 6.16
N LEU A 131 -15.30 15.75 5.97
CA LEU A 131 -15.95 14.76 5.11
C LEU A 131 -17.23 14.31 5.80
N ALA A 132 -18.31 14.12 5.06
CA ALA A 132 -19.56 13.60 5.61
C ALA A 132 -19.29 12.20 6.20
N ASP A 133 -19.94 11.89 7.33
CA ASP A 133 -19.76 10.58 8.00
C ASP A 133 -20.22 9.41 7.11
N SER A 134 -21.11 9.68 6.15
CA SER A 134 -21.58 8.72 5.14
C SER A 134 -20.58 8.46 4.01
N ASP A 135 -19.64 9.37 3.77
CA ASP A 135 -18.62 9.24 2.70
C ASP A 135 -17.45 8.36 3.13
N ASP A 136 -17.71 7.62 4.19
CA ASP A 136 -16.91 6.54 4.70
C ASP A 136 -15.44 6.71 4.35
N LYS A 137 -14.80 7.67 5.01
CA LYS A 137 -13.33 7.72 5.16
C LYS A 137 -12.51 7.03 4.04
N ALA A 138 -13.18 6.78 2.90
CA ALA A 138 -12.61 6.15 1.73
C ALA A 138 -11.62 7.07 1.03
N LEU A 139 -10.55 6.51 0.50
CA LEU A 139 -9.48 7.26 -0.17
C LEU A 139 -10.01 8.24 -1.23
N ASN A 140 -11.06 7.87 -1.97
CA ASN A 140 -11.69 8.71 -2.99
C ASN A 140 -12.31 10.00 -2.43
N ALA A 141 -12.93 9.96 -1.25
CA ALA A 141 -13.50 11.14 -0.61
C ALA A 141 -12.40 12.17 -0.29
N TYR A 142 -11.28 11.69 0.26
CA TYR A 142 -10.11 12.56 0.51
C TYR A 142 -9.47 13.06 -0.78
N LEU A 143 -9.35 12.20 -1.78
CA LEU A 143 -8.82 12.59 -3.08
C LEU A 143 -9.65 13.71 -3.70
N GLY A 144 -10.97 13.59 -3.70
CA GLY A 144 -11.89 14.63 -4.19
C GLY A 144 -11.81 15.93 -3.37
N ALA A 145 -11.72 15.83 -2.04
CA ALA A 145 -11.65 16.98 -1.17
C ALA A 145 -10.31 17.74 -1.23
N ILE A 146 -9.20 17.02 -1.36
CA ILE A 146 -7.84 17.60 -1.34
C ILE A 146 -7.35 17.90 -2.76
N CYS A 147 -7.69 17.05 -3.72
CA CYS A 147 -7.22 17.10 -5.11
C CYS A 147 -8.41 17.13 -6.10
N PRO A 148 -9.26 18.17 -6.11
CA PRO A 148 -10.57 18.15 -6.80
C PRO A 148 -10.49 17.96 -8.33
N ARG A 149 -9.31 18.09 -8.93
CA ARG A 149 -9.06 17.83 -10.36
C ARG A 149 -8.55 16.41 -10.63
N SER A 150 -8.43 15.58 -9.62
CA SER A 150 -7.98 14.20 -9.79
C SER A 150 -9.12 13.30 -10.23
N ILE A 151 -8.80 12.32 -11.08
CA ILE A 151 -9.74 11.26 -11.45
C ILE A 151 -9.89 10.35 -10.21
N PRO A 152 -11.11 10.03 -9.80
CA PRO A 152 -11.36 9.08 -8.72
C PRO A 152 -10.75 7.71 -9.02
N VAL A 153 -10.37 6.99 -7.99
CA VAL A 153 -9.98 5.59 -8.09
C VAL A 153 -11.21 4.78 -8.52
N THR A 154 -11.04 3.98 -9.55
CA THR A 154 -12.13 3.15 -10.07
C THR A 154 -12.20 1.85 -9.29
N SER A 155 -13.32 1.59 -8.61
CA SER A 155 -13.54 0.31 -7.94
C SER A 155 -13.45 -0.87 -8.91
N THR A 156 -13.13 -2.05 -8.41
CA THR A 156 -13.28 -3.29 -9.18
C THR A 156 -14.75 -3.65 -9.32
N ASN A 157 -15.14 -4.29 -10.43
CA ASN A 157 -16.54 -4.64 -10.69
C ASN A 157 -17.20 -5.50 -9.61
N VAL A 158 -16.40 -6.26 -8.86
CA VAL A 158 -16.90 -7.19 -7.83
C VAL A 158 -16.35 -6.90 -6.44
N GLY A 159 -15.58 -5.80 -6.26
CA GLY A 159 -14.87 -5.47 -5.04
C GLY A 159 -13.53 -6.23 -4.91
N ALA A 160 -12.55 -5.60 -4.23
CA ALA A 160 -11.18 -6.12 -4.13
C ALA A 160 -11.13 -7.49 -3.42
N ALA A 161 -11.83 -7.65 -2.31
CA ALA A 161 -11.87 -8.89 -1.55
C ALA A 161 -12.42 -10.07 -2.37
N GLU A 162 -13.50 -9.87 -3.14
CA GLU A 162 -14.05 -10.92 -4.02
C GLU A 162 -13.13 -11.18 -5.21
N SER A 163 -12.46 -10.16 -5.74
CA SER A 163 -11.44 -10.33 -6.78
C SER A 163 -10.31 -11.22 -6.28
N CYS A 164 -9.78 -10.99 -5.07
CA CYS A 164 -8.76 -11.84 -4.45
C CYS A 164 -9.23 -13.30 -4.34
N ARG A 165 -10.45 -13.53 -3.82
CA ARG A 165 -11.02 -14.89 -3.71
C ARG A 165 -11.18 -15.58 -5.06
N ARG A 166 -11.60 -14.85 -6.10
CA ARG A 166 -11.73 -15.40 -7.47
C ARG A 166 -10.39 -15.79 -8.04
N LEU A 167 -9.38 -14.92 -7.89
CA LEU A 167 -8.03 -15.21 -8.38
C LEU A 167 -7.41 -16.40 -7.65
N ASP A 168 -7.61 -16.50 -6.34
CA ASP A 168 -7.17 -17.62 -5.53
C ASP A 168 -7.74 -18.94 -6.06
N ARG A 169 -9.07 -19.01 -6.20
CA ARG A 169 -9.76 -20.19 -6.75
C ARG A 169 -9.32 -20.53 -8.18
N CYS A 170 -9.18 -19.52 -9.05
CA CYS A 170 -8.74 -19.73 -10.43
C CYS A 170 -7.31 -20.27 -10.48
N SER A 171 -6.40 -19.72 -9.69
CA SER A 171 -5.00 -20.13 -9.63
C SER A 171 -4.81 -21.53 -9.08
N ILE A 172 -5.67 -21.98 -8.16
CA ILE A 172 -5.66 -23.35 -7.66
C ILE A 172 -6.13 -24.31 -8.77
N LYS A 173 -7.21 -23.94 -9.47
CA LYS A 173 -7.87 -24.80 -10.46
C LYS A 173 -7.11 -24.93 -11.78
N GLU A 174 -6.53 -23.83 -12.29
CA GLU A 174 -5.83 -23.79 -13.58
C GLU A 174 -4.48 -23.09 -13.46
N LYS A 175 -3.40 -23.84 -13.67
CA LYS A 175 -2.02 -23.40 -13.50
C LYS A 175 -1.45 -22.67 -14.72
N LYS A 176 -2.16 -22.67 -15.85
CA LYS A 176 -1.70 -22.04 -17.09
C LYS A 176 -2.53 -20.79 -17.39
N TRP A 177 -1.92 -19.62 -17.35
CA TRP A 177 -2.56 -18.35 -17.70
C TRP A 177 -3.25 -18.37 -19.08
N SER A 178 -2.64 -19.02 -20.06
CA SER A 178 -3.21 -19.11 -21.42
C SER A 178 -4.57 -19.80 -21.47
N LYS A 179 -4.89 -20.64 -20.47
CA LYS A 179 -6.18 -21.34 -20.34
C LYS A 179 -7.23 -20.57 -19.55
N TRP A 180 -6.86 -19.46 -18.93
CA TRP A 180 -7.83 -18.63 -18.25
C TRP A 180 -8.74 -17.94 -19.26
N SER A 181 -10.03 -17.88 -18.95
CA SER A 181 -10.99 -17.12 -19.75
C SER A 181 -10.72 -15.62 -19.67
N ASP A 182 -11.19 -14.86 -20.65
CA ASP A 182 -11.04 -13.40 -20.66
C ASP A 182 -11.66 -12.73 -19.42
N PRO A 183 -12.83 -13.14 -18.90
CA PRO A 183 -13.33 -12.62 -17.62
C PRO A 183 -12.39 -12.88 -16.44
N GLN A 184 -11.75 -14.06 -16.36
CA GLN A 184 -10.79 -14.37 -15.28
C GLN A 184 -9.54 -13.50 -15.37
N LYS A 185 -9.00 -13.32 -16.57
CA LYS A 185 -7.88 -12.41 -16.84
C LYS A 185 -8.25 -10.96 -16.53
N GLY A 186 -9.49 -10.55 -16.88
CA GLY A 186 -10.04 -9.23 -16.56
C GLY A 186 -10.04 -8.94 -15.07
N VAL A 187 -10.50 -9.89 -14.25
CA VAL A 187 -10.47 -9.73 -12.77
C VAL A 187 -9.05 -9.50 -12.24
N ALA A 188 -8.06 -10.21 -12.77
CA ALA A 188 -6.66 -10.04 -12.36
C ALA A 188 -6.13 -8.65 -12.75
N ALA A 189 -6.35 -8.24 -13.99
CA ALA A 189 -5.92 -6.94 -14.49
C ALA A 189 -6.61 -5.78 -13.74
N GLU A 190 -7.91 -5.90 -13.44
CA GLU A 190 -8.67 -4.92 -12.67
C GLU A 190 -8.15 -4.78 -11.24
N LEU A 191 -7.85 -5.88 -10.55
CA LEU A 191 -7.33 -5.85 -9.19
C LEU A 191 -5.95 -5.16 -9.12
N VAL A 192 -5.05 -5.50 -10.04
CA VAL A 192 -3.72 -4.87 -10.13
C VAL A 192 -3.83 -3.38 -10.47
N ARG A 193 -4.73 -3.01 -11.40
CA ARG A 193 -5.00 -1.61 -11.73
C ARG A 193 -5.55 -0.85 -10.53
N TYR A 194 -6.53 -1.41 -9.82
CA TYR A 194 -7.14 -0.81 -8.64
C TYR A 194 -6.09 -0.52 -7.56
N ASN A 195 -5.28 -1.50 -7.20
CA ASN A 195 -4.20 -1.35 -6.23
C ASN A 195 -3.17 -0.27 -6.65
N ARG A 196 -2.83 -0.20 -7.96
CA ARG A 196 -1.99 0.88 -8.50
C ARG A 196 -2.62 2.24 -8.32
N GLU A 197 -3.92 2.37 -8.59
CA GLU A 197 -4.67 3.62 -8.45
C GLU A 197 -4.71 4.08 -7.00
N ASP A 198 -4.86 3.18 -6.02
CA ASP A 198 -4.84 3.49 -4.58
C ASP A 198 -3.46 4.00 -4.12
N CYS A 199 -2.38 3.33 -4.52
CA CYS A 199 -1.02 3.83 -4.29
C CYS A 199 -0.82 5.24 -4.90
N CYS A 200 -1.24 5.44 -6.14
CA CYS A 200 -1.13 6.72 -6.84
C CYS A 200 -2.01 7.82 -6.20
N ALA A 201 -3.21 7.48 -5.71
CA ALA A 201 -4.09 8.42 -5.04
C ALA A 201 -3.49 8.89 -3.71
N THR A 202 -2.96 7.96 -2.91
CA THR A 202 -2.21 8.27 -1.68
C THR A 202 -1.04 9.22 -1.96
N ALA A 203 -0.27 8.95 -3.02
CA ALA A 203 0.82 9.81 -3.47
C ALA A 203 0.35 11.21 -3.90
N LYS A 204 -0.79 11.31 -4.60
CA LYS A 204 -1.38 12.59 -5.00
C LYS A 204 -1.83 13.39 -3.79
N ILE A 205 -2.56 12.78 -2.84
CA ILE A 205 -2.98 13.43 -1.61
C ILE A 205 -1.75 13.97 -0.87
N MET A 206 -0.75 13.12 -0.63
CA MET A 206 0.46 13.50 0.09
C MET A 206 1.18 14.68 -0.54
N ARG A 207 1.20 14.79 -1.87
CA ARG A 207 1.82 15.90 -2.61
C ARG A 207 1.15 17.25 -2.34
N HIS A 208 -0.14 17.25 -1.95
CA HIS A 208 -0.92 18.45 -1.63
C HIS A 208 -0.95 18.77 -0.12
N LEU A 209 -0.40 17.89 0.72
CA LEU A 209 -0.30 18.17 2.15
C LEU A 209 0.87 19.12 2.42
N PRO A 210 0.67 20.18 3.25
CA PRO A 210 1.75 21.11 3.58
C PRO A 210 2.88 20.41 4.33
N ALA A 211 4.11 20.79 4.04
CA ALA A 211 5.32 20.23 4.67
C ALA A 211 5.29 20.29 6.21
N ASN A 212 4.62 21.31 6.77
CA ASN A 212 4.43 21.45 8.23
C ASN A 212 3.47 20.42 8.84
N SER A 213 2.63 19.75 8.04
CA SER A 213 1.79 18.65 8.52
C SER A 213 2.61 17.44 8.94
N MET A 214 3.86 17.37 8.50
CA MET A 214 4.80 16.26 8.72
C MET A 214 5.66 16.47 9.99
N ARG A 215 5.65 17.66 10.63
CA ARG A 215 6.57 18.00 11.72
C ARG A 215 6.11 17.61 13.12
N GLY A 216 4.87 17.15 13.31
CA GLY A 216 4.34 16.79 14.62
C GLY A 216 4.47 15.30 14.92
N LYS A 217 5.35 14.90 15.80
CA LYS A 217 5.63 13.59 16.41
C LYS A 217 6.74 12.70 15.81
N TYR A 218 7.21 12.91 14.59
CA TYR A 218 8.26 12.04 14.02
C TYR A 218 9.69 12.40 14.43
N ARG A 219 9.90 13.56 15.09
CA ARG A 219 11.25 13.97 15.52
C ARG A 219 11.66 13.47 16.91
N GLU A 220 10.71 13.01 17.73
CA GLU A 220 11.04 12.60 19.11
C GLU A 220 11.31 11.09 19.26
N SER A 221 10.92 10.26 18.29
CA SER A 221 11.15 8.79 18.36
C SER A 221 12.29 8.26 17.48
N ASN A 222 12.82 9.05 16.55
CA ASN A 222 13.83 8.59 15.58
C ASN A 222 15.24 9.20 15.81
N ALA A 223 15.56 9.57 17.04
CA ALA A 223 16.97 9.73 17.40
C ALA A 223 17.55 8.33 17.66
N PHE A 224 18.06 7.66 16.64
CA PHE A 224 18.98 6.54 16.85
C PHE A 224 20.10 7.03 17.76
N PRO A 225 20.37 6.37 18.89
CA PRO A 225 21.59 6.64 19.60
C PRO A 225 22.77 6.40 18.64
N PRO A 226 23.81 7.24 18.68
CA PRO A 226 25.00 6.98 17.88
C PRO A 226 25.55 5.61 18.27
N PRO A 227 26.09 4.83 17.30
CA PRO A 227 26.70 3.56 17.63
C PRO A 227 27.77 3.78 18.71
N ASP A 228 27.69 2.99 19.78
CA ASP A 228 28.68 3.02 20.85
C ASP A 228 30.06 2.84 20.23
N THR A 229 30.86 3.90 20.27
CA THR A 229 32.27 3.83 19.98
C THR A 229 32.91 3.12 21.18
N GLU A 230 33.06 1.80 21.10
CA GLU A 230 33.93 1.06 21.98
C GLU A 230 35.36 1.57 21.82
N THR A 231 35.85 2.17 22.89
CA THR A 231 37.28 2.43 23.12
C THR A 231 37.95 1.23 23.75
#